data_5e1ca26785bb9b5cc2c15608d2ee2dda
#
_entry.id   5e1ca26785bb9b5cc2c15608d2ee2dda
#
_cell.length_a   1.000
_cell.length_b   1.000
_cell.length_c   1.000
_cell.angle_alpha   90.00
_cell.angle_beta   90.00
_cell.angle_gamma   90.00
#
_symmetry.space_group_name_H-M   'P 1'
#
loop_
_entity.id
_entity.type
_entity.pdbx_description
1 polymer ?
#
loop_
_entity_poly.entity_id
_entity_poly.type
_entity_poly.pdbx_seq_one_letter_code
_entity_poly.pdbx_strand_id
1 'polypeptide(L)'
;MYAFRKPFTAASFEHKEVLVIAQVIGYMFSKFYGIKFVSELKGQNRAFISIYLILFAELVLIGFAYLPESIRSFDYVLLFLNGLPLGIIWGIVFSYIEGRRFTEILASGLTVSFIISSGFVKSVGKVISSESGVSIYEMPYFTGLVFLPFFILFVWMLAQIPPPSEEDVAXRTVRVPMLKQQRVAFFKSFAPGIVLLVLSYMLFTAYRDIRENFANEIWNGIGITNAEIFTQTELPVGLVIGVILAMCFRIKDNVTAFRFYHILILVGLLLIFFSSAAYTYGLMGPLSWMVMVGIGAYMAYVTFASVMFDRLIGAYTQGSGNAGFMIYVVDSMGYLGSVLIMLYKYLSQPSIDWFKFFLNGSFVVALVGIVLVIASLTYFSQKLDISKTVVLINEKV
;
A
#
# COMPACT_ATOMS: atom_id res chain seq x y z
N MET A 1 -0.46 -13.59 3.02
CA MET A 1 -1.57 -12.61 3.14
C MET A 1 -2.26 -12.33 1.80
N TYR A 2 -1.53 -11.93 0.76
CA TYR A 2 -2.14 -11.56 -0.55
C TYR A 2 -2.92 -12.72 -1.19
N ALA A 3 -2.48 -13.96 -1.00
CA ALA A 3 -3.18 -15.15 -1.54
C ALA A 3 -4.62 -15.31 -0.99
N PHE A 4 -4.88 -14.75 0.19
CA PHE A 4 -6.19 -14.80 0.86
C PHE A 4 -7.00 -13.51 0.65
N ARG A 5 -6.51 -12.60 -0.20
CA ARG A 5 -7.14 -11.30 -0.43
C ARG A 5 -7.35 -11.00 -1.91
N LYS A 6 -6.34 -11.21 -2.74
CA LYS A 6 -6.31 -10.66 -4.09
C LYS A 6 -6.82 -11.58 -5.22
N PRO A 7 -6.83 -12.92 -5.08
CA PRO A 7 -7.23 -13.77 -6.23
C PRO A 7 -8.59 -13.42 -6.81
N PHE A 8 -9.63 -13.11 -5.98
CA PHE A 8 -10.94 -12.78 -6.52
C PHE A 8 -10.89 -11.61 -7.52
N THR A 9 -9.93 -10.70 -7.35
CA THR A 9 -9.80 -9.54 -8.26
C THR A 9 -9.30 -9.93 -9.66
N ALA A 10 -8.84 -11.19 -9.85
CA ALA A 10 -8.45 -11.72 -11.16
C ALA A 10 -9.65 -12.24 -11.96
N ALA A 11 -10.85 -12.23 -11.39
CA ALA A 11 -12.09 -12.64 -12.05
C ALA A 11 -13.02 -11.44 -12.27
N SER A 12 -13.99 -11.59 -13.16
CA SER A 12 -15.04 -10.61 -13.43
C SER A 12 -16.31 -11.05 -12.72
N PHE A 13 -16.81 -10.23 -11.81
CA PHE A 13 -18.09 -10.41 -11.11
C PHE A 13 -19.04 -9.30 -11.53
N GLU A 14 -20.33 -9.58 -11.50
CA GLU A 14 -21.37 -8.63 -11.90
C GLU A 14 -21.31 -7.32 -11.09
N HIS A 15 -21.03 -7.43 -9.78
CA HIS A 15 -20.95 -6.28 -8.86
C HIS A 15 -19.57 -6.22 -8.20
N LYS A 16 -18.51 -6.43 -8.98
CA LYS A 16 -17.13 -6.47 -8.46
C LYS A 16 -16.75 -5.22 -7.68
N GLU A 17 -17.22 -4.04 -8.12
CA GLU A 17 -16.95 -2.77 -7.43
C GLU A 17 -17.40 -2.83 -5.97
N VAL A 18 -18.61 -3.37 -5.71
CA VAL A 18 -19.16 -3.50 -4.36
C VAL A 18 -18.30 -4.46 -3.52
N LEU A 19 -17.90 -5.58 -4.13
CA LEU A 19 -17.04 -6.58 -3.45
C LEU A 19 -15.69 -5.98 -3.06
N VAL A 20 -15.05 -5.25 -3.98
CA VAL A 20 -13.75 -4.60 -3.73
C VAL A 20 -13.90 -3.52 -2.65
N ILE A 21 -14.90 -2.65 -2.76
CA ILE A 21 -15.16 -1.57 -1.79
C ILE A 21 -15.38 -2.18 -0.40
N ALA A 22 -16.21 -3.22 -0.28
CA ALA A 22 -16.50 -3.89 0.99
C ALA A 22 -15.21 -4.45 1.62
N GLN A 23 -14.38 -5.14 0.82
CA GLN A 23 -13.10 -5.69 1.31
C GLN A 23 -12.15 -4.59 1.76
N VAL A 24 -12.05 -3.49 0.99
CA VAL A 24 -11.17 -2.35 1.31
C VAL A 24 -11.65 -1.67 2.60
N ILE A 25 -12.97 -1.52 2.79
CA ILE A 25 -13.54 -0.95 4.02
C ILE A 25 -13.20 -1.87 5.22
N GLY A 26 -13.37 -3.18 5.09
CA GLY A 26 -13.00 -4.14 6.13
C GLY A 26 -11.52 -4.02 6.50
N TYR A 27 -10.66 -3.95 5.50
CA TYR A 27 -9.21 -3.78 5.66
C TYR A 27 -8.87 -2.44 6.35
N MET A 28 -9.56 -1.36 5.97
CA MET A 28 -9.40 -0.03 6.58
C MET A 28 -9.77 -0.06 8.07
N PHE A 29 -10.93 -0.64 8.41
CA PHE A 29 -11.34 -0.80 9.81
C PHE A 29 -10.32 -1.57 10.63
N SER A 30 -9.78 -2.63 10.05
CA SER A 30 -8.78 -3.46 10.72
C SER A 30 -7.48 -2.68 11.00
N LYS A 31 -7.14 -1.71 10.18
CA LYS A 31 -5.98 -0.82 10.41
C LYS A 31 -6.17 0.01 11.69
N PHE A 32 -7.36 0.57 11.91
CA PHE A 32 -7.64 1.36 13.13
C PHE A 32 -7.50 0.50 14.39
N TYR A 33 -8.08 -0.70 14.39
CA TYR A 33 -7.98 -1.64 15.51
C TYR A 33 -6.58 -2.20 15.67
N GLY A 34 -5.93 -2.46 14.55
CA GLY A 34 -4.62 -3.11 14.48
C GLY A 34 -3.54 -2.38 15.25
N ILE A 35 -3.59 -1.04 15.29
CA ILE A 35 -2.60 -0.23 16.01
C ILE A 35 -2.54 -0.66 17.48
N LYS A 36 -3.67 -0.62 18.16
CA LYS A 36 -3.78 -0.99 19.58
C LYS A 36 -3.49 -2.48 19.76
N PHE A 37 -4.14 -3.31 18.93
CA PHE A 37 -4.04 -4.76 19.02
C PHE A 37 -2.58 -5.24 18.91
N VAL A 38 -1.85 -4.78 17.89
CA VAL A 38 -0.46 -5.21 17.66
C VAL A 38 0.47 -4.70 18.77
N SER A 39 0.24 -3.47 19.27
CA SER A 39 1.06 -2.89 20.34
C SER A 39 0.91 -3.64 21.67
N GLU A 40 -0.25 -4.24 21.93
CA GLU A 40 -0.53 -5.00 23.16
C GLU A 40 -0.21 -6.49 23.02
N LEU A 41 0.13 -6.95 21.80
CA LEU A 41 0.31 -8.38 21.50
C LEU A 41 1.65 -8.89 22.04
N LYS A 42 1.59 -9.87 22.92
CA LYS A 42 2.78 -10.54 23.44
C LYS A 42 3.49 -11.30 22.33
N GLY A 43 4.82 -11.23 22.29
CA GLY A 43 5.65 -11.83 21.23
C GLY A 43 5.36 -13.31 20.97
N GLN A 44 5.17 -14.09 22.04
CA GLN A 44 4.89 -15.53 21.95
C GLN A 44 3.58 -15.86 21.24
N ASN A 45 2.61 -14.95 21.20
CA ASN A 45 1.29 -15.19 20.60
C ASN A 45 1.20 -14.75 19.12
N ARG A 46 2.22 -14.05 18.61
CA ARG A 46 2.19 -13.45 17.25
C ARG A 46 1.95 -14.48 16.15
N ALA A 47 2.66 -15.62 16.22
CA ALA A 47 2.56 -16.68 15.23
C ALA A 47 1.15 -17.30 15.23
N PHE A 48 0.65 -17.68 16.40
CA PHE A 48 -0.69 -18.28 16.55
C PHE A 48 -1.77 -17.34 16.03
N ILE A 49 -1.71 -16.07 16.42
CA ILE A 49 -2.72 -15.09 16.01
C ILE A 49 -2.67 -14.89 14.49
N SER A 50 -1.48 -14.84 13.88
CA SER A 50 -1.35 -14.75 12.42
C SER A 50 -2.03 -15.92 11.71
N ILE A 51 -1.83 -17.13 12.23
CA ILE A 51 -2.45 -18.34 11.68
C ILE A 51 -3.98 -18.27 11.84
N TYR A 52 -4.48 -17.91 13.04
CA TYR A 52 -5.92 -17.74 13.28
C TYR A 52 -6.56 -16.73 12.33
N LEU A 53 -5.93 -15.59 12.14
CA LEU A 53 -6.44 -14.53 11.27
C LEU A 53 -6.53 -14.99 9.81
N ILE A 54 -5.55 -15.75 9.33
CA ILE A 54 -5.56 -16.29 7.96
C ILE A 54 -6.58 -17.42 7.83
N LEU A 55 -6.68 -18.31 8.81
CA LEU A 55 -7.70 -19.38 8.79
C LEU A 55 -9.12 -18.79 8.80
N PHE A 56 -9.34 -17.71 9.55
CA PHE A 56 -10.62 -16.99 9.52
C PHE A 56 -10.86 -16.39 8.14
N ALA A 57 -9.86 -15.73 7.55
CA ALA A 57 -10.00 -15.15 6.20
C ALA A 57 -10.31 -16.24 5.17
N GLU A 58 -9.67 -17.40 5.28
CA GLU A 58 -9.89 -18.56 4.39
C GLU A 58 -11.31 -19.15 4.58
N LEU A 59 -11.74 -19.29 5.83
CA LEU A 59 -13.11 -19.76 6.15
C LEU A 59 -14.17 -18.85 5.51
N VAL A 60 -13.94 -17.52 5.56
CA VAL A 60 -14.83 -16.54 4.93
C VAL A 60 -14.85 -16.74 3.40
N LEU A 61 -13.70 -17.07 2.79
CA LEU A 61 -13.64 -17.35 1.34
C LEU A 61 -14.41 -18.64 0.98
N ILE A 62 -14.39 -19.64 1.84
CA ILE A 62 -15.23 -20.85 1.68
C ILE A 62 -16.72 -20.44 1.73
N GLY A 63 -17.09 -19.59 2.69
CA GLY A 63 -18.45 -19.03 2.76
C GLY A 63 -18.83 -18.29 1.47
N PHE A 64 -17.91 -17.48 0.94
CA PHE A 64 -18.11 -16.76 -0.33
C PHE A 64 -18.31 -17.72 -1.50
N ALA A 65 -17.54 -18.80 -1.56
CA ALA A 65 -17.64 -19.83 -2.61
C ALA A 65 -19.02 -20.51 -2.65
N TYR A 66 -19.51 -20.90 -1.49
CA TYR A 66 -20.71 -21.75 -1.36
C TYR A 66 -21.93 -21.01 -0.84
N LEU A 67 -21.94 -19.67 -0.92
CA LEU A 67 -23.10 -18.87 -0.50
C LEU A 67 -24.34 -19.25 -1.38
N PRO A 68 -25.48 -19.60 -0.77
CA PRO A 68 -26.68 -19.94 -1.56
C PRO A 68 -27.13 -18.78 -2.46
N GLU A 69 -27.62 -19.12 -3.65
CA GLU A 69 -28.09 -18.14 -4.64
C GLU A 69 -29.17 -17.20 -4.08
N SER A 70 -30.01 -17.70 -3.17
CA SER A 70 -31.09 -16.93 -2.55
C SER A 70 -30.58 -15.72 -1.74
N ILE A 71 -29.32 -15.78 -1.27
CA ILE A 71 -28.70 -14.70 -0.48
C ILE A 71 -27.37 -14.22 -1.10
N ARG A 72 -27.10 -14.59 -2.36
CA ARG A 72 -25.87 -14.21 -3.08
C ARG A 72 -25.69 -12.69 -3.16
N SER A 73 -26.78 -11.93 -3.12
CA SER A 73 -26.72 -10.46 -3.11
C SER A 73 -26.04 -9.86 -1.86
N PHE A 74 -25.79 -10.68 -0.83
CA PHE A 74 -25.08 -10.26 0.39
C PHE A 74 -23.62 -10.71 0.42
N ASP A 75 -23.06 -11.20 -0.69
CA ASP A 75 -21.69 -11.71 -0.77
C ASP A 75 -20.63 -10.64 -0.39
N TYR A 76 -20.95 -9.36 -0.58
CA TYR A 76 -20.07 -8.24 -0.16
C TYR A 76 -19.81 -8.24 1.35
N VAL A 77 -20.76 -8.76 2.17
CA VAL A 77 -20.56 -8.88 3.62
C VAL A 77 -19.41 -9.83 3.91
N LEU A 78 -19.32 -10.94 3.16
CA LEU A 78 -18.21 -11.90 3.31
C LEU A 78 -16.88 -11.26 2.90
N LEU A 79 -16.85 -10.47 1.82
CA LEU A 79 -15.62 -9.77 1.44
C LEU A 79 -15.21 -8.71 2.48
N PHE A 80 -16.17 -8.00 3.09
CA PHE A 80 -15.90 -7.11 4.24
C PHE A 80 -15.25 -7.88 5.40
N LEU A 81 -15.86 -9.04 5.77
CA LEU A 81 -15.34 -9.91 6.85
C LEU A 81 -13.94 -10.47 6.50
N ASN A 82 -13.70 -10.79 5.21
CA ASN A 82 -12.39 -11.23 4.74
C ASN A 82 -11.33 -10.13 4.93
N GLY A 83 -11.69 -8.88 4.67
CA GLY A 83 -10.79 -7.74 4.81
C GLY A 83 -10.34 -7.49 6.25
N LEU A 84 -11.23 -7.75 7.23
CA LEU A 84 -10.99 -7.43 8.65
C LEU A 84 -9.71 -8.07 9.23
N PRO A 85 -9.45 -9.38 9.12
CA PRO A 85 -8.23 -9.96 9.70
C PRO A 85 -6.95 -9.54 8.97
N LEU A 86 -7.05 -9.23 7.68
CA LEU A 86 -5.87 -9.09 6.81
C LEU A 86 -5.10 -7.80 7.06
N GLY A 87 -5.75 -6.73 7.50
CA GLY A 87 -5.07 -5.46 7.80
C GLY A 87 -4.17 -5.54 9.03
N ILE A 88 -4.47 -6.43 9.98
CA ILE A 88 -3.68 -6.62 11.21
C ILE A 88 -2.38 -7.39 10.90
N ILE A 89 -2.42 -8.37 10.00
CA ILE A 89 -1.30 -9.28 9.71
C ILE A 89 -0.04 -8.52 9.31
N TRP A 90 -0.16 -7.46 8.52
CA TRP A 90 1.00 -6.66 8.12
C TRP A 90 1.72 -6.10 9.36
N GLY A 91 0.96 -5.57 10.31
CA GLY A 91 1.51 -5.04 11.57
C GLY A 91 2.21 -6.12 12.39
N ILE A 92 1.63 -7.33 12.46
CA ILE A 92 2.24 -8.46 13.20
C ILE A 92 3.57 -8.85 12.52
N VAL A 93 3.59 -8.99 11.19
CA VAL A 93 4.80 -9.34 10.44
C VAL A 93 5.87 -8.25 10.63
N PHE A 94 5.48 -6.98 10.52
CA PHE A 94 6.38 -5.85 10.72
C PHE A 94 7.00 -5.86 12.12
N SER A 95 6.22 -6.25 13.14
CA SER A 95 6.70 -6.30 14.53
C SER A 95 7.83 -7.33 14.77
N TYR A 96 8.04 -8.30 13.87
CA TYR A 96 9.19 -9.21 13.93
C TYR A 96 10.48 -8.57 13.44
N ILE A 97 10.36 -7.59 12.55
CA ILE A 97 11.53 -6.95 11.92
C ILE A 97 11.82 -5.57 12.51
N GLU A 98 10.85 -4.97 13.20
CA GLU A 98 10.97 -3.66 13.83
C GLU A 98 12.03 -3.67 14.95
N GLY A 99 12.79 -2.57 15.07
CA GLY A 99 13.77 -2.40 16.13
C GLY A 99 15.11 -3.09 15.86
N ARG A 100 15.33 -3.57 14.65
CA ARG A 100 16.62 -4.19 14.25
C ARG A 100 17.47 -3.17 13.49
N ARG A 101 18.78 -3.36 13.53
CA ARG A 101 19.76 -2.54 12.81
C ARG A 101 19.44 -2.42 11.30
N PHE A 102 18.89 -3.49 10.71
CA PHE A 102 18.56 -3.56 9.29
C PHE A 102 17.04 -3.45 9.02
N THR A 103 16.26 -2.86 9.94
CA THR A 103 14.79 -2.74 9.80
C THR A 103 14.39 -2.12 8.44
N GLU A 104 15.11 -1.09 7.98
CA GLU A 104 14.79 -0.40 6.71
C GLU A 104 14.95 -1.33 5.50
N ILE A 105 16.02 -2.13 5.47
CA ILE A 105 16.28 -3.10 4.39
C ILE A 105 15.21 -4.20 4.41
N LEU A 106 14.88 -4.70 5.61
CA LEU A 106 13.84 -5.75 5.79
C LEU A 106 12.47 -5.22 5.38
N ALA A 107 12.14 -3.98 5.74
CA ALA A 107 10.89 -3.31 5.34
C ALA A 107 10.81 -3.13 3.82
N SER A 108 11.95 -2.84 3.16
CA SER A 108 12.01 -2.76 1.69
C SER A 108 11.73 -4.11 1.05
N GLY A 109 12.36 -5.17 1.58
CA GLY A 109 12.09 -6.54 1.13
C GLY A 109 10.62 -6.90 1.27
N LEU A 110 10.01 -6.53 2.39
CA LEU A 110 8.58 -6.73 2.63
C LEU A 110 7.73 -5.97 1.59
N THR A 111 8.10 -4.73 1.28
CA THR A 111 7.41 -3.91 0.26
C THR A 111 7.51 -4.56 -1.13
N VAL A 112 8.70 -4.96 -1.55
CA VAL A 112 8.93 -5.66 -2.83
C VAL A 112 8.07 -6.94 -2.88
N SER A 113 8.07 -7.70 -1.78
CA SER A 113 7.33 -8.97 -1.73
C SER A 113 5.84 -8.77 -1.92
N PHE A 114 5.21 -7.73 -1.35
CA PHE A 114 3.78 -7.54 -1.56
C PHE A 114 3.43 -7.04 -2.98
N ILE A 115 4.31 -6.27 -3.62
CA ILE A 115 4.10 -5.87 -5.03
C ILE A 115 4.09 -7.13 -5.92
N ILE A 116 5.15 -7.92 -5.85
CA ILE A 116 5.32 -9.12 -6.68
C ILE A 116 4.22 -10.14 -6.36
N SER A 117 3.94 -10.39 -5.08
CA SER A 117 2.92 -11.39 -4.69
C SER A 117 1.51 -11.01 -5.15
N SER A 118 1.20 -9.72 -5.24
CA SER A 118 -0.11 -9.28 -5.75
C SER A 118 -0.36 -9.79 -7.18
N GLY A 119 0.62 -9.66 -8.05
CA GLY A 119 0.54 -10.20 -9.43
C GLY A 119 0.55 -11.72 -9.46
N PHE A 120 1.48 -12.33 -8.72
CA PHE A 120 1.68 -13.78 -8.72
C PHE A 120 0.43 -14.54 -8.26
N VAL A 121 -0.20 -14.13 -7.16
CA VAL A 121 -1.39 -14.84 -6.66
C VAL A 121 -2.60 -14.66 -7.60
N LYS A 122 -2.70 -13.54 -8.32
CA LYS A 122 -3.73 -13.35 -9.35
C LYS A 122 -3.50 -14.27 -10.55
N SER A 123 -2.24 -14.41 -11.00
CA SER A 123 -1.90 -15.37 -12.05
C SER A 123 -2.28 -16.79 -11.66
N VAL A 124 -1.93 -17.21 -10.44
CA VAL A 124 -2.28 -18.55 -9.92
C VAL A 124 -3.80 -18.73 -9.86
N GLY A 125 -4.52 -17.74 -9.32
CA GLY A 125 -5.99 -17.78 -9.25
C GLY A 125 -6.62 -17.89 -10.65
N LYS A 126 -6.11 -17.12 -11.60
CA LYS A 126 -6.60 -17.16 -13.00
C LYS A 126 -6.39 -18.53 -13.63
N VAL A 127 -5.21 -19.15 -13.42
CA VAL A 127 -4.91 -20.50 -13.89
C VAL A 127 -5.89 -21.53 -13.25
N ILE A 128 -6.11 -21.43 -11.93
CA ILE A 128 -7.04 -22.33 -11.23
C ILE A 128 -8.44 -22.24 -11.85
N SER A 129 -8.96 -21.02 -12.09
CA SER A 129 -10.31 -20.87 -12.62
C SER A 129 -10.41 -21.28 -14.12
N SER A 130 -9.34 -21.07 -14.91
CA SER A 130 -9.39 -21.36 -16.35
C SER A 130 -9.08 -22.80 -16.71
N GLU A 131 -8.24 -23.49 -15.92
CA GLU A 131 -7.75 -24.83 -16.29
C GLU A 131 -8.33 -25.96 -15.45
N SER A 132 -8.84 -25.68 -14.23
CA SER A 132 -9.31 -26.71 -13.32
C SER A 132 -10.85 -26.82 -13.25
N GLY A 133 -11.58 -26.04 -14.04
CA GLY A 133 -13.04 -26.02 -14.02
C GLY A 133 -13.66 -25.46 -12.74
N VAL A 134 -12.86 -24.80 -11.93
CA VAL A 134 -13.26 -24.20 -10.67
C VAL A 134 -14.00 -22.87 -10.96
N SER A 135 -15.14 -22.65 -10.31
CA SER A 135 -15.93 -21.43 -10.53
C SER A 135 -15.17 -20.19 -10.03
N ILE A 136 -15.55 -19.02 -10.52
CA ILE A 136 -14.95 -17.75 -10.10
C ILE A 136 -15.18 -17.48 -8.60
N TYR A 137 -16.24 -18.03 -8.01
CA TYR A 137 -16.54 -17.91 -6.58
C TYR A 137 -15.66 -18.82 -5.73
N GLU A 138 -15.31 -19.99 -6.25
CA GLU A 138 -14.45 -20.97 -5.56
C GLU A 138 -12.97 -20.66 -5.71
N MET A 139 -12.58 -20.01 -6.81
CA MET A 139 -11.17 -19.74 -7.14
C MET A 139 -10.41 -19.04 -6.01
N PRO A 140 -10.97 -18.03 -5.30
CA PRO A 140 -10.23 -17.36 -4.21
C PRO A 140 -9.82 -18.32 -3.09
N TYR A 141 -10.74 -19.21 -2.64
CA TYR A 141 -10.37 -20.10 -1.54
C TYR A 141 -9.44 -21.23 -2.01
N PHE A 142 -9.62 -21.76 -3.23
CA PHE A 142 -8.66 -22.76 -3.76
C PHE A 142 -7.25 -22.16 -3.87
N THR A 143 -7.16 -20.89 -4.29
CA THR A 143 -5.86 -20.19 -4.31
C THR A 143 -5.31 -20.06 -2.89
N GLY A 144 -6.15 -19.69 -1.92
CA GLY A 144 -5.77 -19.61 -0.51
C GLY A 144 -5.22 -20.95 -0.01
N LEU A 145 -5.90 -22.06 -0.31
CA LEU A 145 -5.47 -23.41 0.08
C LEU A 145 -4.09 -23.77 -0.48
N VAL A 146 -3.81 -23.40 -1.74
CA VAL A 146 -2.48 -23.64 -2.35
C VAL A 146 -1.38 -22.95 -1.56
N PHE A 147 -1.64 -21.71 -1.08
CA PHE A 147 -0.63 -20.92 -0.37
C PHE A 147 -0.63 -21.13 1.15
N LEU A 148 -1.64 -21.80 1.71
CA LEU A 148 -1.78 -21.98 3.16
C LEU A 148 -0.59 -22.75 3.79
N PRO A 149 -0.12 -23.88 3.22
CA PRO A 149 1.05 -24.57 3.78
C PRO A 149 2.29 -23.68 3.81
N PHE A 150 2.52 -22.91 2.74
CA PHE A 150 3.66 -21.98 2.67
C PHE A 150 3.52 -20.86 3.70
N PHE A 151 2.29 -20.36 3.90
CA PHE A 151 2.03 -19.32 4.91
C PHE A 151 2.37 -19.86 6.31
N ILE A 152 1.91 -21.05 6.65
CA ILE A 152 2.18 -21.69 7.95
C ILE A 152 3.70 -21.88 8.13
N LEU A 153 4.38 -22.39 7.11
CA LEU A 153 5.85 -22.56 7.13
C LEU A 153 6.56 -21.23 7.39
N PHE A 154 6.20 -20.16 6.67
CA PHE A 154 6.86 -18.86 6.82
C PHE A 154 6.54 -18.20 8.16
N VAL A 155 5.34 -18.38 8.71
CA VAL A 155 5.00 -17.92 10.08
C VAL A 155 5.84 -18.67 11.10
N TRP A 156 6.00 -19.99 10.93
CA TRP A 156 6.86 -20.80 11.79
C TRP A 156 8.31 -20.30 11.72
N MET A 157 8.83 -20.01 10.51
CA MET A 157 10.18 -19.46 10.34
C MET A 157 10.32 -18.10 11.02
N LEU A 158 9.33 -17.21 10.88
CA LEU A 158 9.31 -15.91 11.56
C LEU A 158 9.36 -16.08 13.09
N ALA A 159 8.66 -17.08 13.62
CA ALA A 159 8.62 -17.36 15.06
C ALA A 159 9.99 -17.81 15.61
N GLN A 160 10.89 -18.30 14.75
CA GLN A 160 12.26 -18.70 15.15
C GLN A 160 13.22 -17.50 15.26
N ILE A 161 12.82 -16.32 14.75
CA ILE A 161 13.69 -15.14 14.77
C ILE A 161 13.89 -14.69 16.24
N PRO A 162 15.14 -14.61 16.73
CA PRO A 162 15.39 -14.19 18.11
C PRO A 162 14.99 -12.71 18.32
N PRO A 163 14.79 -12.28 19.55
CA PRO A 163 14.53 -10.85 19.84
C PRO A 163 15.73 -9.99 19.38
N PRO A 164 15.52 -8.68 19.20
CA PRO A 164 16.62 -7.79 18.84
C PRO A 164 17.79 -7.93 19.80
N SER A 165 19.01 -7.94 19.27
CA SER A 165 20.25 -8.05 20.05
C SER A 165 20.55 -6.74 20.79
N GLU A 166 21.51 -6.78 21.73
CA GLU A 166 21.98 -5.57 22.40
C GLU A 166 22.55 -4.55 21.41
N GLU A 167 23.21 -5.02 20.35
CA GLU A 167 23.69 -4.14 19.26
C GLU A 167 22.55 -3.51 18.50
N ASP A 168 21.46 -4.26 18.24
CA ASP A 168 20.26 -3.73 17.61
C ASP A 168 19.65 -2.61 18.47
N VAL A 169 19.56 -2.85 19.79
CA VAL A 169 19.01 -1.90 20.76
C VAL A 169 19.90 -0.65 20.86
N ALA A 170 21.20 -0.82 20.89
CA ALA A 170 22.16 0.30 20.94
C ALA A 170 22.12 1.20 19.68
N UNK A 171 21.90 0.56 18.68
CA UNK A 171 21.84 1.22 17.52
C UNK A 171 20.64 1.93 17.29
N ARG A 172 19.79 1.61 17.99
CA ARG A 172 18.43 2.15 17.88
C ARG A 172 18.38 3.59 18.40
N THR A 173 18.06 4.50 17.53
CA THR A 173 17.64 5.83 18.01
C THR A 173 16.39 5.65 18.88
N VAL A 174 16.48 6.02 20.15
CA VAL A 174 15.33 5.94 21.06
C VAL A 174 14.29 6.94 20.58
N ARG A 175 13.29 6.44 19.84
CA ARG A 175 12.17 7.25 19.35
C ARG A 175 11.09 7.30 20.44
N VAL A 176 11.01 8.42 21.12
CA VAL A 176 10.01 8.65 22.17
C VAL A 176 8.67 9.02 21.48
N PRO A 177 7.57 8.36 21.83
CA PRO A 177 6.26 8.76 21.32
C PRO A 177 5.95 10.23 21.65
N MET A 178 5.50 10.96 20.67
CA MET A 178 5.12 12.38 20.85
C MET A 178 3.90 12.47 21.77
N LEU A 179 3.99 13.31 22.79
CA LEU A 179 2.87 13.62 23.68
C LEU A 179 1.75 14.33 22.89
N LYS A 180 0.51 14.27 23.40
CA LYS A 180 -0.65 14.91 22.77
C LYS A 180 -0.38 16.38 22.43
N GLN A 181 0.21 17.12 23.38
CA GLN A 181 0.53 18.55 23.17
C GLN A 181 1.54 18.75 22.03
N GLN A 182 2.56 17.90 21.96
CA GLN A 182 3.57 17.93 20.90
C GLN A 182 2.94 17.62 19.53
N ARG A 183 2.04 16.64 19.46
CA ARG A 183 1.31 16.30 18.22
C ARG A 183 0.47 17.48 17.75
N VAL A 184 -0.28 18.12 18.64
CA VAL A 184 -1.11 19.27 18.32
C VAL A 184 -0.24 20.44 17.84
N ALA A 185 0.87 20.73 18.52
CA ALA A 185 1.81 21.78 18.11
C ALA A 185 2.39 21.51 16.71
N PHE A 186 2.78 20.25 16.45
CA PHE A 186 3.29 19.81 15.13
C PHE A 186 2.23 20.05 14.04
N PHE A 187 0.98 19.58 14.28
CA PHE A 187 -0.11 19.79 13.32
C PHE A 187 -0.36 21.27 13.05
N LYS A 188 -0.42 22.11 14.10
CA LYS A 188 -0.63 23.56 13.95
C LYS A 188 0.49 24.23 13.16
N SER A 189 1.73 23.80 13.40
CA SER A 189 2.91 24.37 12.73
C SER A 189 2.95 24.04 11.22
N PHE A 190 2.46 22.85 10.83
CA PHE A 190 2.61 22.34 9.47
C PHE A 190 1.27 22.03 8.78
N ALA A 191 0.13 22.52 9.31
CA ALA A 191 -1.22 22.14 8.83
C ALA A 191 -1.38 22.26 7.30
N PRO A 192 -1.02 23.37 6.64
CA PRO A 192 -1.21 23.44 5.17
C PRO A 192 -0.40 22.37 4.43
N GLY A 193 0.86 22.18 4.83
CA GLY A 193 1.72 21.14 4.23
C GLY A 193 1.22 19.74 4.48
N ILE A 194 0.75 19.45 5.70
CA ILE A 194 0.19 18.13 6.06
C ILE A 194 -1.06 17.85 5.21
N VAL A 195 -1.94 18.83 5.03
CA VAL A 195 -3.13 18.68 4.19
C VAL A 195 -2.73 18.34 2.75
N LEU A 196 -1.73 19.06 2.19
CA LEU A 196 -1.22 18.78 0.84
C LEU A 196 -0.67 17.35 0.73
N LEU A 197 0.09 16.90 1.74
CA LEU A 197 0.63 15.51 1.77
C LEU A 197 -0.49 14.48 1.87
N VAL A 198 -1.49 14.70 2.72
CA VAL A 198 -2.63 13.77 2.90
C VAL A 198 -3.43 13.67 1.59
N LEU A 199 -3.75 14.80 0.96
CA LEU A 199 -4.49 14.81 -0.32
C LEU A 199 -3.68 14.08 -1.42
N SER A 200 -2.37 14.31 -1.47
CA SER A 200 -1.47 13.59 -2.40
C SER A 200 -1.55 12.09 -2.15
N TYR A 201 -1.43 11.67 -0.90
CA TYR A 201 -1.45 10.25 -0.54
C TYR A 201 -2.80 9.59 -0.85
N MET A 202 -3.91 10.29 -0.58
CA MET A 202 -5.25 9.81 -0.95
C MET A 202 -5.34 9.55 -2.45
N LEU A 203 -4.85 10.50 -3.25
CA LEU A 203 -4.86 10.41 -4.72
C LEU A 203 -4.01 9.22 -5.21
N PHE A 204 -2.80 9.06 -4.69
CA PHE A 204 -1.86 8.00 -5.12
C PHE A 204 -2.32 6.62 -4.65
N THR A 205 -2.89 6.53 -3.45
CA THR A 205 -3.45 5.28 -2.92
C THR A 205 -4.64 4.84 -3.78
N ALA A 206 -5.53 5.77 -4.12
CA ALA A 206 -6.69 5.48 -4.97
C ALA A 206 -6.25 4.97 -6.36
N TYR A 207 -5.28 5.64 -6.97
CA TYR A 207 -4.76 5.27 -8.30
C TYR A 207 -4.13 3.87 -8.27
N ARG A 208 -3.26 3.61 -7.28
CA ARG A 208 -2.63 2.30 -7.11
C ARG A 208 -3.68 1.21 -6.86
N ASP A 209 -4.67 1.48 -6.00
CA ASP A 209 -5.71 0.50 -5.65
C ASP A 209 -6.60 0.15 -6.86
N ILE A 210 -6.94 1.14 -7.70
CA ILE A 210 -7.69 0.89 -8.95
C ILE A 210 -6.87 0.00 -9.85
N ARG A 211 -5.60 0.34 -10.10
CA ARG A 211 -4.69 -0.47 -10.92
C ARG A 211 -4.62 -1.90 -10.43
N GLU A 212 -4.55 -2.10 -9.11
CA GLU A 212 -4.37 -3.41 -8.50
C GLU A 212 -5.66 -4.24 -8.48
N ASN A 213 -6.78 -3.64 -8.07
CA ASN A 213 -8.04 -4.37 -7.87
C ASN A 213 -8.81 -4.59 -9.18
N PHE A 214 -8.65 -3.71 -10.15
CA PHE A 214 -9.33 -3.79 -11.45
C PHE A 214 -8.37 -4.13 -12.59
N ALA A 215 -7.21 -4.72 -12.28
CA ALA A 215 -6.23 -5.15 -13.27
C ALA A 215 -6.85 -6.09 -14.32
N ASN A 216 -7.72 -7.02 -13.89
CA ASN A 216 -8.40 -7.95 -14.79
C ASN A 216 -9.26 -7.18 -15.83
N GLU A 217 -10.03 -6.21 -15.37
CA GLU A 217 -10.90 -5.38 -16.23
C GLU A 217 -10.08 -4.48 -17.15
N ILE A 218 -8.97 -3.93 -16.65
CA ILE A 218 -8.06 -3.11 -17.46
C ILE A 218 -7.47 -3.95 -18.59
N TRP A 219 -6.93 -5.15 -18.26
CA TRP A 219 -6.35 -6.05 -19.25
C TRP A 219 -7.40 -6.57 -20.27
N ASN A 220 -8.58 -6.93 -19.80
CA ASN A 220 -9.69 -7.36 -20.66
C ASN A 220 -10.09 -6.23 -21.64
N GLY A 221 -10.12 -4.98 -21.15
CA GLY A 221 -10.42 -3.80 -21.96
C GLY A 221 -9.38 -3.55 -23.07
N ILE A 222 -8.14 -4.04 -22.86
CA ILE A 222 -7.06 -3.99 -23.87
C ILE A 222 -7.12 -5.20 -24.82
N GLY A 223 -7.82 -6.28 -24.41
CA GLY A 223 -7.92 -7.53 -25.17
C GLY A 223 -6.88 -8.58 -24.77
N ILE A 224 -6.28 -8.44 -23.59
CA ILE A 224 -5.28 -9.38 -23.05
C ILE A 224 -5.92 -10.14 -21.88
N THR A 225 -5.98 -11.47 -21.99
CA THR A 225 -6.70 -12.31 -21.01
C THR A 225 -5.86 -13.44 -20.41
N ASN A 226 -4.59 -13.56 -20.81
CA ASN A 226 -3.72 -14.63 -20.31
C ASN A 226 -3.36 -14.43 -18.83
N ALA A 227 -3.27 -15.53 -18.10
CA ALA A 227 -3.12 -15.53 -16.64
C ALA A 227 -1.79 -14.92 -16.19
N GLU A 228 -0.71 -15.15 -16.91
CA GLU A 228 0.64 -14.72 -16.55
C GLU A 228 0.84 -13.21 -16.63
N ILE A 229 -0.10 -12.47 -17.27
CA ILE A 229 0.03 -11.01 -17.45
C ILE A 229 0.17 -10.28 -16.10
N PHE A 230 -0.49 -10.76 -15.05
CA PHE A 230 -0.42 -10.14 -13.73
C PHE A 230 1.00 -10.25 -13.15
N THR A 231 1.64 -11.44 -13.27
CA THR A 231 3.01 -11.64 -12.80
C THR A 231 4.00 -10.85 -13.67
N GLN A 232 3.83 -10.90 -15.00
CA GLN A 232 4.69 -10.20 -15.96
C GLN A 232 4.69 -8.69 -15.72
N THR A 233 3.58 -8.15 -15.23
CA THR A 233 3.43 -6.72 -14.92
C THR A 233 4.10 -6.38 -13.57
N GLU A 234 3.81 -7.16 -12.51
CA GLU A 234 4.20 -6.77 -11.15
C GLU A 234 5.63 -7.15 -10.79
N LEU A 235 6.21 -8.17 -11.44
CA LEU A 235 7.59 -8.59 -11.15
C LEU A 235 8.60 -7.47 -11.47
N PRO A 236 8.63 -6.88 -12.69
CA PRO A 236 9.57 -5.77 -12.95
C PRO A 236 9.28 -4.54 -12.08
N VAL A 237 8.02 -4.25 -11.79
CA VAL A 237 7.64 -3.14 -10.89
C VAL A 237 8.29 -3.36 -9.52
N GLY A 238 8.10 -4.55 -8.92
CA GLY A 238 8.65 -4.87 -7.61
C GLY A 238 10.17 -4.77 -7.57
N LEU A 239 10.86 -5.29 -8.60
CA LEU A 239 12.32 -5.25 -8.68
C LEU A 239 12.84 -3.81 -8.77
N VAL A 240 12.26 -2.97 -9.63
CA VAL A 240 12.67 -1.56 -9.78
C VAL A 240 12.43 -0.79 -8.48
N ILE A 241 11.26 -0.97 -7.86
CA ILE A 241 10.95 -0.30 -6.57
C ILE A 241 11.92 -0.76 -5.47
N GLY A 242 12.30 -2.04 -5.46
CA GLY A 242 13.29 -2.56 -4.52
C GLY A 242 14.65 -1.86 -4.64
N VAL A 243 15.13 -1.66 -5.88
CA VAL A 243 16.37 -0.93 -6.14
C VAL A 243 16.27 0.53 -5.68
N ILE A 244 15.15 1.20 -6.00
CA ILE A 244 14.91 2.59 -5.62
C ILE A 244 14.94 2.73 -4.08
N LEU A 245 14.24 1.85 -3.36
CA LEU A 245 14.19 1.88 -1.89
C LEU A 245 15.60 1.65 -1.30
N ALA A 246 16.34 0.70 -1.84
CA ALA A 246 17.70 0.41 -1.37
C ALA A 246 18.63 1.62 -1.54
N MET A 247 18.42 2.43 -2.59
CA MET A 247 19.17 3.68 -2.81
C MET A 247 18.73 4.77 -1.83
N CYS A 248 17.43 4.88 -1.54
CA CYS A 248 16.85 5.91 -0.66
C CYS A 248 17.43 5.84 0.75
N PHE A 249 17.71 4.65 1.27
CA PHE A 249 18.21 4.48 2.64
C PHE A 249 19.62 5.01 2.86
N ARG A 250 20.35 5.34 1.80
CA ARG A 250 21.69 5.95 1.91
C ARG A 250 21.64 7.41 2.36
N ILE A 251 20.49 8.07 2.22
CA ILE A 251 20.33 9.51 2.59
C ILE A 251 20.04 9.60 4.09
N LYS A 252 21.01 10.06 4.87
CA LYS A 252 20.92 10.13 6.33
C LYS A 252 20.23 11.39 6.84
N ASP A 253 20.50 12.55 6.22
CA ASP A 253 19.93 13.83 6.64
C ASP A 253 18.41 13.87 6.35
N ASN A 254 17.61 14.15 7.38
CA ASN A 254 16.15 14.09 7.30
C ASN A 254 15.57 15.13 6.33
N VAL A 255 16.10 16.37 6.30
CA VAL A 255 15.60 17.43 5.43
C VAL A 255 15.92 17.12 3.97
N THR A 256 17.15 16.70 3.70
CA THR A 256 17.62 16.29 2.36
C THR A 256 16.80 15.11 1.86
N ALA A 257 16.60 14.08 2.71
CA ALA A 257 15.79 12.91 2.37
C ALA A 257 14.35 13.32 2.04
N PHE A 258 13.75 14.18 2.86
CA PHE A 258 12.37 14.64 2.69
C PHE A 258 12.19 15.38 1.34
N ARG A 259 13.14 16.25 0.99
CA ARG A 259 13.14 16.94 -0.33
C ARG A 259 13.34 15.96 -1.48
N PHE A 260 14.29 15.03 -1.32
CA PHE A 260 14.56 14.00 -2.34
C PHE A 260 13.32 13.16 -2.61
N TYR A 261 12.56 12.82 -1.58
CA TYR A 261 11.33 12.02 -1.73
C TYR A 261 10.25 12.78 -2.52
N HIS A 262 10.13 14.09 -2.36
CA HIS A 262 9.24 14.91 -3.21
C HIS A 262 9.67 14.80 -4.69
N ILE A 263 10.98 14.91 -4.96
CA ILE A 263 11.53 14.79 -6.33
C ILE A 263 11.24 13.40 -6.89
N LEU A 264 11.43 12.36 -6.08
CA LEU A 264 11.16 10.96 -6.49
C LEU A 264 9.68 10.78 -6.88
N ILE A 265 8.77 11.34 -6.09
CA ILE A 265 7.32 11.32 -6.39
C ILE A 265 7.04 12.06 -7.70
N LEU A 266 7.64 13.25 -7.92
CA LEU A 266 7.47 14.00 -9.16
C LEU A 266 7.95 13.20 -10.38
N VAL A 267 9.10 12.51 -10.28
CA VAL A 267 9.60 11.63 -11.33
C VAL A 267 8.59 10.50 -11.61
N GLY A 268 8.03 9.90 -10.56
CA GLY A 268 6.99 8.87 -10.71
C GLY A 268 5.74 9.38 -11.43
N LEU A 269 5.28 10.60 -11.08
CA LEU A 269 4.11 11.22 -11.72
C LEU A 269 4.38 11.57 -13.19
N LEU A 270 5.57 12.07 -13.51
CA LEU A 270 6.00 12.32 -14.89
C LEU A 270 6.06 11.01 -15.68
N LEU A 271 6.54 9.93 -15.04
CA LEU A 271 6.57 8.61 -15.67
C LEU A 271 5.14 8.14 -16.01
N ILE A 272 4.17 8.30 -15.09
CA ILE A 272 2.76 7.99 -15.34
C ILE A 272 2.25 8.80 -16.54
N PHE A 273 2.48 10.11 -16.55
CA PHE A 273 1.99 11.00 -17.60
C PHE A 273 2.56 10.62 -18.98
N PHE A 274 3.89 10.55 -19.08
CA PHE A 274 4.55 10.35 -20.38
C PHE A 274 4.35 8.92 -20.91
N SER A 275 4.32 7.91 -20.05
CA SER A 275 4.03 6.54 -20.49
C SER A 275 2.59 6.39 -20.97
N SER A 276 1.63 7.05 -20.30
CA SER A 276 0.22 7.04 -20.70
C SER A 276 0.02 7.79 -22.04
N ALA A 277 0.73 8.91 -22.22
CA ALA A 277 0.74 9.63 -23.50
C ALA A 277 1.35 8.76 -24.61
N ALA A 278 2.52 8.15 -24.35
CA ALA A 278 3.18 7.26 -25.32
C ALA A 278 2.27 6.08 -25.71
N TYR A 279 1.57 5.50 -24.74
CA TYR A 279 0.60 4.42 -25.02
C TYR A 279 -0.57 4.93 -25.88
N THR A 280 -1.13 6.09 -25.54
CA THR A 280 -2.27 6.69 -26.28
C THR A 280 -1.91 6.98 -27.74
N TYR A 281 -0.67 7.42 -27.99
CA TYR A 281 -0.19 7.72 -29.37
C TYR A 281 0.39 6.49 -30.07
N GLY A 282 0.27 5.28 -29.51
CA GLY A 282 0.75 4.04 -30.13
C GLY A 282 2.27 3.87 -30.14
N LEU A 283 2.99 4.66 -29.33
CA LEU A 283 4.45 4.61 -29.23
C LEU A 283 4.94 3.58 -28.20
N MET A 284 4.03 3.02 -27.41
CA MET A 284 4.34 2.07 -26.32
C MET A 284 3.29 0.97 -26.26
N GLY A 285 3.75 -0.27 -26.10
CA GLY A 285 2.86 -1.42 -25.94
C GLY A 285 2.17 -1.47 -24.56
N PRO A 286 1.07 -2.21 -24.45
CA PRO A 286 0.27 -2.24 -23.21
C PRO A 286 1.03 -2.78 -22.01
N LEU A 287 1.85 -3.82 -22.16
CA LEU A 287 2.64 -4.36 -21.03
C LEU A 287 3.64 -3.32 -20.51
N SER A 288 4.38 -2.68 -21.44
CA SER A 288 5.35 -1.63 -21.08
C SER A 288 4.64 -0.46 -20.37
N TRP A 289 3.46 -0.05 -20.88
CA TRP A 289 2.65 1.00 -20.25
C TRP A 289 2.25 0.61 -18.82
N MET A 290 1.67 -0.58 -18.63
CA MET A 290 1.22 -1.03 -17.30
C MET A 290 2.40 -1.18 -16.31
N VAL A 291 3.59 -1.58 -16.78
CA VAL A 291 4.81 -1.63 -15.96
C VAL A 291 5.24 -0.20 -15.58
N MET A 292 5.32 0.71 -16.55
CA MET A 292 5.78 2.10 -16.30
C MET A 292 4.83 2.85 -15.36
N VAL A 293 3.51 2.76 -15.58
CA VAL A 293 2.55 3.39 -14.65
C VAL A 293 2.59 2.73 -13.27
N GLY A 294 2.88 1.41 -13.21
CA GLY A 294 3.07 0.70 -11.94
C GLY A 294 4.28 1.22 -11.17
N ILE A 295 5.42 1.37 -11.85
CA ILE A 295 6.64 1.95 -11.26
C ILE A 295 6.34 3.35 -10.73
N GLY A 296 5.73 4.22 -11.55
CA GLY A 296 5.37 5.59 -11.15
C GLY A 296 4.43 5.63 -9.94
N ALA A 297 3.40 4.79 -9.95
CA ALA A 297 2.41 4.70 -8.86
C ALA A 297 3.07 4.25 -7.55
N TYR A 298 3.95 3.24 -7.61
CA TYR A 298 4.62 2.75 -6.41
C TYR A 298 5.74 3.69 -5.95
N MET A 299 6.43 4.41 -6.85
CA MET A 299 7.35 5.48 -6.46
C MET A 299 6.64 6.52 -5.59
N ALA A 300 5.44 6.94 -6.00
CA ALA A 300 4.64 7.89 -5.24
C ALA A 300 4.12 7.26 -3.93
N TYR A 301 3.46 6.11 -4.01
CA TYR A 301 2.77 5.49 -2.85
C TYR A 301 3.75 5.04 -1.76
N VAL A 302 4.80 4.29 -2.12
CA VAL A 302 5.71 3.67 -1.14
C VAL A 302 6.51 4.74 -0.41
N THR A 303 6.90 5.80 -1.09
CA THR A 303 7.62 6.93 -0.48
C THR A 303 6.81 7.54 0.66
N PHE A 304 5.51 7.78 0.45
CA PHE A 304 4.61 8.26 1.50
C PHE A 304 4.44 7.23 2.63
N ALA A 305 4.14 6.00 2.26
CA ALA A 305 3.74 4.96 3.21
C ALA A 305 4.87 4.56 4.17
N SER A 306 6.13 4.67 3.75
CA SER A 306 7.25 4.12 4.51
C SER A 306 8.14 5.15 5.19
N VAL A 307 8.43 6.30 4.54
CA VAL A 307 9.53 7.16 5.00
C VAL A 307 9.20 8.65 5.11
N MET A 308 8.25 9.17 4.31
CA MET A 308 8.02 10.61 4.18
C MET A 308 7.73 11.28 5.54
N PHE A 309 6.78 10.74 6.29
CA PHE A 309 6.35 11.31 7.59
C PHE A 309 7.39 11.11 8.67
N ASP A 310 8.12 10.01 8.61
CA ASP A 310 9.20 9.73 9.55
C ASP A 310 10.31 10.79 9.39
N ARG A 311 10.68 11.11 8.15
CA ARG A 311 11.69 12.13 7.84
C ARG A 311 11.21 13.54 8.20
N LEU A 312 9.92 13.85 7.98
CA LEU A 312 9.34 15.15 8.37
C LEU A 312 9.39 15.34 9.89
N ILE A 313 8.94 14.34 10.65
CA ILE A 313 8.95 14.40 12.13
C ILE A 313 10.39 14.41 12.64
N GLY A 314 11.27 13.61 12.04
CA GLY A 314 12.70 13.61 12.38
C GLY A 314 13.35 14.98 12.17
N ALA A 315 13.01 15.67 11.08
CA ALA A 315 13.49 17.02 10.82
C ALA A 315 12.98 18.04 11.83
N TYR A 316 11.70 17.93 12.23
CA TYR A 316 11.05 18.82 13.21
C TYR A 316 11.56 18.59 14.64
N THR A 317 11.75 17.34 15.05
CA THR A 317 12.10 16.95 16.42
C THR A 317 13.61 16.73 16.61
N GLN A 318 14.41 17.05 15.59
CA GLN A 318 15.87 16.80 15.58
C GLN A 318 16.19 15.30 15.85
N GLY A 319 15.33 14.42 15.32
CA GLY A 319 15.54 12.97 15.37
C GLY A 319 14.90 12.22 16.52
N SER A 320 14.30 12.92 17.50
CA SER A 320 13.77 12.27 18.71
C SER A 320 12.31 11.83 18.62
N GLY A 321 11.52 12.33 17.61
CA GLY A 321 10.08 12.07 17.51
C GLY A 321 9.74 10.77 16.77
N ASN A 322 8.58 10.20 17.07
CA ASN A 322 8.03 9.01 16.43
C ASN A 322 6.81 9.36 15.56
N ALA A 323 6.90 9.00 14.28
CA ALA A 323 5.89 9.29 13.27
C ALA A 323 4.73 8.28 13.23
N GLY A 324 4.74 7.25 14.06
CA GLY A 324 3.79 6.14 13.95
C GLY A 324 2.33 6.58 13.84
N PHE A 325 1.90 7.51 14.73
CA PHE A 325 0.51 8.00 14.70
C PHE A 325 0.15 8.66 13.36
N MET A 326 1.09 9.39 12.79
CA MET A 326 0.90 10.13 11.55
C MET A 326 0.74 9.17 10.37
N ILE A 327 1.60 8.14 10.33
CA ILE A 327 1.57 7.10 9.27
C ILE A 327 0.19 6.41 9.28
N TYR A 328 -0.34 6.07 10.46
CA TYR A 328 -1.65 5.41 10.56
C TYR A 328 -2.79 6.32 10.10
N VAL A 329 -2.78 7.59 10.51
CA VAL A 329 -3.80 8.57 10.08
C VAL A 329 -3.78 8.70 8.56
N VAL A 330 -2.59 8.87 7.99
CA VAL A 330 -2.43 9.09 6.55
C VAL A 330 -2.81 7.82 5.77
N ASP A 331 -2.43 6.64 6.27
CA ASP A 331 -2.77 5.35 5.62
C ASP A 331 -4.30 5.14 5.58
N SER A 332 -4.98 5.48 6.69
CA SER A 332 -6.45 5.40 6.76
C SER A 332 -7.11 6.38 5.77
N MET A 333 -6.58 7.60 5.67
CA MET A 333 -7.06 8.59 4.69
C MET A 333 -6.82 8.11 3.25
N GLY A 334 -5.69 7.43 3.00
CA GLY A 334 -5.41 6.82 1.70
C GLY A 334 -6.50 5.82 1.29
N TYR A 335 -6.85 4.91 2.18
CA TYR A 335 -7.94 3.94 1.91
C TYR A 335 -9.29 4.62 1.75
N LEU A 336 -9.56 5.69 2.52
CA LEU A 336 -10.76 6.50 2.32
C LEU A 336 -10.78 7.08 0.91
N GLY A 337 -9.65 7.62 0.43
CA GLY A 337 -9.52 8.12 -0.94
C GLY A 337 -9.85 7.04 -1.98
N SER A 338 -9.34 5.82 -1.76
CA SER A 338 -9.63 4.67 -2.65
C SER A 338 -11.12 4.38 -2.71
N VAL A 339 -11.78 4.31 -1.55
CA VAL A 339 -13.22 4.04 -1.45
C VAL A 339 -14.01 5.14 -2.17
N LEU A 340 -13.67 6.41 -1.93
CA LEU A 340 -14.38 7.56 -2.53
C LEU A 340 -14.28 7.55 -4.08
N ILE A 341 -13.11 7.28 -4.64
CA ILE A 341 -12.92 7.25 -6.10
C ILE A 341 -13.65 6.04 -6.72
N MET A 342 -13.61 4.88 -6.06
CA MET A 342 -14.34 3.69 -6.53
C MET A 342 -15.85 3.92 -6.50
N LEU A 343 -16.37 4.54 -5.43
CA LEU A 343 -17.78 4.93 -5.32
C LEU A 343 -18.14 5.96 -6.40
N TYR A 344 -17.27 6.95 -6.63
CA TYR A 344 -17.49 7.94 -7.70
C TYR A 344 -17.63 7.23 -9.07
N LYS A 345 -16.71 6.33 -9.39
CA LYS A 345 -16.77 5.54 -10.65
C LYS A 345 -18.07 4.73 -10.73
N TYR A 346 -18.40 4.01 -9.66
CA TYR A 346 -19.58 3.13 -9.60
C TYR A 346 -20.90 3.90 -9.78
N LEU A 347 -21.03 5.06 -9.10
CA LEU A 347 -22.28 5.83 -9.06
C LEU A 347 -22.40 6.82 -10.22
N SER A 348 -21.30 7.46 -10.62
CA SER A 348 -21.34 8.61 -11.55
C SER A 348 -20.86 8.25 -12.97
N GLN A 349 -20.08 7.17 -13.11
CA GLN A 349 -19.47 6.80 -14.38
C GLN A 349 -19.69 5.30 -14.70
N PRO A 350 -20.91 4.75 -14.53
CA PRO A 350 -21.12 3.30 -14.70
C PRO A 350 -20.87 2.82 -16.13
N SER A 351 -21.08 3.68 -17.14
CA SER A 351 -20.94 3.35 -18.56
C SER A 351 -19.49 3.33 -19.05
N ILE A 352 -18.55 3.91 -18.29
CA ILE A 352 -17.13 3.94 -18.67
C ILE A 352 -16.47 2.67 -18.15
N ASP A 353 -15.82 1.91 -19.06
CA ASP A 353 -15.09 0.71 -18.64
C ASP A 353 -13.85 1.07 -17.80
N TRP A 354 -13.34 0.10 -17.01
CA TRP A 354 -12.23 0.31 -16.09
C TRP A 354 -10.92 0.67 -16.83
N PHE A 355 -10.72 0.18 -18.05
CA PHE A 355 -9.53 0.53 -18.84
C PHE A 355 -9.52 2.03 -19.16
N LYS A 356 -10.64 2.55 -19.73
CA LYS A 356 -10.74 3.98 -20.07
C LYS A 356 -10.69 4.86 -18.82
N PHE A 357 -11.38 4.43 -17.76
CA PHE A 357 -11.36 5.17 -16.47
C PHE A 357 -9.93 5.27 -15.94
N PHE A 358 -9.18 4.16 -15.97
CA PHE A 358 -7.79 4.11 -15.49
C PHE A 358 -6.86 4.94 -16.37
N LEU A 359 -6.97 4.81 -17.70
CA LEU A 359 -6.13 5.55 -18.65
C LEU A 359 -6.34 7.08 -18.48
N ASN A 360 -7.60 7.53 -18.44
CA ASN A 360 -7.93 8.95 -18.21
C ASN A 360 -7.46 9.40 -16.82
N GLY A 361 -7.68 8.55 -15.83
CA GLY A 361 -7.25 8.76 -14.45
C GLY A 361 -5.75 8.95 -14.33
N SER A 362 -4.95 8.28 -15.19
CA SER A 362 -3.48 8.43 -15.21
C SER A 362 -3.08 9.88 -15.47
N PHE A 363 -3.72 10.54 -16.42
CA PHE A 363 -3.45 11.96 -16.72
C PHE A 363 -3.88 12.86 -15.55
N VAL A 364 -5.08 12.62 -15.00
CA VAL A 364 -5.60 13.41 -13.87
C VAL A 364 -4.68 13.28 -12.65
N VAL A 365 -4.32 12.04 -12.29
CA VAL A 365 -3.46 11.76 -11.12
C VAL A 365 -2.09 12.40 -11.31
N ALA A 366 -1.52 12.32 -12.51
CA ALA A 366 -0.22 12.93 -12.80
C ALA A 366 -0.29 14.45 -12.65
N LEU A 367 -1.25 15.11 -13.30
CA LEU A 367 -1.34 16.58 -13.29
C LEU A 367 -1.69 17.12 -11.91
N VAL A 368 -2.73 16.60 -11.28
CA VAL A 368 -3.16 17.03 -9.92
C VAL A 368 -2.05 16.71 -8.91
N GLY A 369 -1.46 15.51 -9.00
CA GLY A 369 -0.37 15.07 -8.12
C GLY A 369 0.85 16.00 -8.23
N ILE A 370 1.25 16.37 -9.45
CA ILE A 370 2.39 17.28 -9.67
C ILE A 370 2.12 18.63 -8.96
N VAL A 371 0.91 19.19 -9.12
CA VAL A 371 0.54 20.47 -8.47
C VAL A 371 0.62 20.34 -6.95
N LEU A 372 0.02 19.30 -6.39
CA LEU A 372 0.01 19.06 -4.93
C LEU A 372 1.43 18.86 -4.37
N VAL A 373 2.26 18.07 -5.08
CA VAL A 373 3.62 17.73 -4.61
C VAL A 373 4.54 18.96 -4.73
N ILE A 374 4.44 19.77 -5.81
CA ILE A 374 5.21 21.00 -5.94
C ILE A 374 4.80 22.00 -4.84
N ALA A 375 3.49 22.17 -4.60
CA ALA A 375 2.99 23.04 -3.52
C ALA A 375 3.54 22.58 -2.15
N SER A 376 3.52 21.27 -1.88
CA SER A 376 4.06 20.69 -0.66
C SER A 376 5.57 20.93 -0.54
N LEU A 377 6.31 20.64 -1.61
CA LEU A 377 7.78 20.82 -1.64
C LEU A 377 8.15 22.30 -1.36
N THR A 378 7.46 23.24 -2.02
CA THR A 378 7.69 24.68 -1.83
C THR A 378 7.41 25.09 -0.39
N TYR A 379 6.24 24.70 0.14
CA TYR A 379 5.84 25.02 1.52
C TYR A 379 6.87 24.49 2.54
N PHE A 380 7.22 23.20 2.45
CA PHE A 380 8.14 22.60 3.43
C PHE A 380 9.58 23.08 3.26
N SER A 381 10.04 23.39 2.04
CA SER A 381 11.39 23.93 1.83
C SER A 381 11.54 25.27 2.55
N GLN A 382 10.57 26.17 2.42
CA GLN A 382 10.57 27.46 3.11
C GLN A 382 10.49 27.28 4.64
N LYS A 383 9.59 26.44 5.10
CA LYS A 383 9.32 26.25 6.53
C LYS A 383 10.50 25.63 7.28
N LEU A 384 11.13 24.62 6.67
CA LEU A 384 12.27 23.91 7.29
C LEU A 384 13.57 24.73 7.26
N ASP A 385 13.76 25.57 6.25
CA ASP A 385 14.92 26.46 6.18
C ASP A 385 14.84 27.56 7.26
N ILE A 386 13.64 28.12 7.48
CA ILE A 386 13.42 29.12 8.53
C ILE A 386 13.75 28.51 9.91
N SER A 387 13.31 27.28 10.16
CA SER A 387 13.57 26.63 11.46
C SER A 387 15.07 26.42 11.71
N LYS A 388 15.84 26.04 10.69
CA LYS A 388 17.30 25.91 10.80
C LYS A 388 17.97 27.24 11.14
N THR A 389 17.53 28.31 10.49
CA THR A 389 18.08 29.67 10.72
C THR A 389 17.82 30.12 12.15
N VAL A 390 16.61 29.89 12.68
CA VAL A 390 16.25 30.28 14.06
C VAL A 390 17.11 29.52 15.09
N VAL A 391 17.34 28.21 14.87
CA VAL A 391 18.19 27.41 15.75
C VAL A 391 19.63 27.95 15.78
N LEU A 392 20.21 28.23 14.60
CA LEU A 392 21.59 28.73 14.48
C LEU A 392 21.77 30.09 15.16
N ILE A 393 20.74 30.96 15.15
CA ILE A 393 20.78 32.26 15.83
C ILE A 393 20.76 32.02 17.36
N ASN A 394 19.90 31.14 17.84
CA ASN A 394 19.77 30.88 19.29
C ASN A 394 21.01 30.19 19.88
N GLU A 395 21.75 29.41 19.08
CA GLU A 395 23.00 28.78 19.54
C GLU A 395 24.18 29.74 19.61
N LYS A 396 24.07 30.90 18.97
CA LYS A 396 25.12 31.93 18.94
C LYS A 396 24.90 33.08 19.97
N VAL A 397 23.79 33.05 20.72
CA VAL A 397 23.48 33.96 21.80
C VAL A 397 23.67 33.27 23.13
#